data_79057c403b0a4e606a57f238e737767a
#
_entry.id   79057c403b0a4e606a57f238e737767a
#
_cell.length_a   1.000
_cell.length_b   1.000
_cell.length_c   1.000
_cell.angle_alpha   90.00
_cell.angle_beta   90.00
_cell.angle_gamma   90.00
#
_symmetry.space_group_name_H-M   'P 1'
#
loop_
_entity.id
_entity.type
_entity.pdbx_description
1 polymer ?
#
loop_
_entity_poly.entity_id
_entity_poly.type
_entity_poly.pdbx_seq_one_letter_code
_entity_poly.pdbx_strand_id
1 'polypeptide(L)' 'MTVASDIRAKTPDELTGMLLDLRKEQFNLRFQRATGQQENTSRVRAVRRDIARVKTILAERARLAPKG' A
#
# COMPACT_ATOMS: atom_id res chain seq x y z
N MET A 1 -9.92 -6.76 0.47
CA MET A 1 -8.64 -6.69 1.20
C MET A 1 -7.54 -7.35 0.40
N THR A 2 -6.39 -6.74 0.34
CA THR A 2 -5.27 -7.28 -0.42
C THR A 2 -4.53 -8.33 0.42
N VAL A 3 -4.31 -9.50 -0.17
CA VAL A 3 -3.55 -10.55 0.51
C VAL A 3 -2.17 -10.66 -0.10
N ALA A 4 -1.23 -11.17 0.71
CA ALA A 4 0.18 -11.21 0.31
C ALA A 4 0.41 -11.99 -0.98
N SER A 5 -0.32 -13.09 -1.18
CA SER A 5 -0.15 -13.89 -2.40
C SER A 5 -0.56 -13.11 -3.65
N ASP A 6 -1.60 -12.31 -3.55
CA ASP A 6 -2.03 -11.47 -4.68
C ASP A 6 -0.97 -10.42 -5.00
N ILE A 7 -0.41 -9.83 -3.97
CA ILE A 7 0.63 -8.82 -4.14
C ILE A 7 1.86 -9.44 -4.82
N ARG A 8 2.23 -10.63 -4.39
CA ARG A 8 3.41 -11.31 -4.94
C ARG A 8 3.23 -11.71 -6.39
N ALA A 9 2.01 -11.86 -6.83
CA ALA A 9 1.73 -12.20 -8.22
C ALA A 9 1.84 -11.01 -9.16
N LYS A 10 1.93 -9.80 -8.63
CA LYS A 10 1.96 -8.59 -9.45
C LYS A 10 3.38 -8.26 -9.90
N THR A 11 3.47 -7.56 -11.04
CA THR A 11 4.75 -7.05 -11.52
C THR A 11 5.21 -5.88 -10.65
N PRO A 12 6.51 -5.55 -10.68
CA PRO A 12 6.98 -4.37 -9.93
C PRO A 12 6.28 -3.08 -10.31
N ASP A 13 5.96 -2.91 -11.59
CA ASP A 13 5.26 -1.70 -12.04
C ASP A 13 3.86 -1.65 -11.45
N GLU A 14 3.18 -2.79 -11.43
CA GLU A 14 1.85 -2.86 -10.82
C GLU A 14 1.91 -2.56 -9.33
N LEU A 15 2.94 -3.06 -8.65
CA LEU A 15 3.11 -2.80 -7.23
C LEU A 15 3.37 -1.32 -6.96
N THR A 16 4.16 -0.68 -7.79
CA THR A 16 4.43 0.75 -7.65
C THR A 16 3.15 1.55 -7.83
N GLY A 17 2.36 1.22 -8.86
CA GLY A 17 1.09 1.88 -9.08
C GLY A 17 0.13 1.68 -7.92
N MET A 18 0.08 0.45 -7.40
CA MET A 18 -0.75 0.13 -6.25
C MET A 18 -0.34 0.94 -5.03
N LEU A 19 0.97 1.07 -4.81
CA LEU A 19 1.47 1.85 -3.69
C LEU A 19 1.08 3.32 -3.81
N LEU A 20 1.17 3.88 -5.01
CA LEU A 20 0.76 5.26 -5.23
C LEU A 20 -0.72 5.45 -4.93
N ASP A 21 -1.56 4.52 -5.39
CA ASP A 21 -2.99 4.59 -5.13
C ASP A 21 -3.28 4.51 -3.64
N LEU A 22 -2.60 3.62 -2.95
CA LEU A 22 -2.79 3.48 -1.51
C LEU A 22 -2.36 4.73 -0.76
N ARG A 23 -1.27 5.36 -1.20
CA ARG A 23 -0.81 6.60 -0.58
C ARG A 23 -1.78 7.74 -0.79
N LYS A 24 -2.39 7.81 -1.98
CA LYS A 24 -3.42 8.80 -2.25
C LYS A 24 -4.61 8.59 -1.34
N GLU A 25 -5.03 7.34 -1.18
CA GLU A 25 -6.14 7.03 -0.29
C GLU A 25 -5.79 7.40 1.15
N GLN A 26 -4.58 7.08 1.58
CA GLN A 26 -4.14 7.42 2.92
C GLN A 26 -4.18 8.93 3.14
N PHE A 27 -3.71 9.68 2.15
CA PHE A 27 -3.73 11.14 2.24
C PHE A 27 -5.16 11.67 2.36
N ASN A 28 -6.08 11.13 1.55
CA ASN A 28 -7.47 11.54 1.60
C ASN A 28 -8.10 11.21 2.96
N LEU A 29 -7.80 10.06 3.51
CA LEU A 29 -8.31 9.66 4.81
C LEU A 29 -7.81 10.60 5.90
N ARG A 30 -6.54 10.98 5.83
CA ARG A 30 -5.97 11.91 6.79
C ARG A 30 -6.61 13.29 6.66
N PHE A 31 -6.87 13.71 5.43
CA PHE A 31 -7.53 14.98 5.19
C PHE A 31 -8.94 14.99 5.76
N GLN A 32 -9.69 13.92 5.51
CA GLN A 32 -11.05 13.80 6.04
C GLN A 32 -11.05 13.82 7.56
N ARG A 33 -10.07 13.18 8.16
CA ARG A 33 -9.94 13.16 9.61
C ARG A 33 -9.68 14.56 10.15
N ALA A 34 -8.82 15.31 9.46
CA ALA A 34 -8.49 16.67 9.87
C ALA A 34 -9.70 17.59 9.78
N THR A 35 -10.60 17.31 8.84
CA THR A 35 -11.82 18.12 8.69
C THR A 35 -12.97 17.63 9.57
N GLY A 36 -12.74 16.54 10.31
CA GLY A 36 -13.76 16.00 11.20
C GLY A 36 -14.79 15.12 10.52
N GLN A 37 -14.58 14.77 9.26
CA GLN A 37 -15.54 13.98 8.50
C GLN A 37 -15.27 12.49 8.57
N GLN A 38 -14.04 12.12 8.89
CA GLN A 38 -13.63 10.74 8.85
C GLN A 38 -13.91 10.02 10.16
N GLU A 39 -14.58 8.87 10.05
CA GLU A 39 -14.92 8.05 11.20
C GLU A 39 -14.39 6.63 11.08
N ASN A 40 -13.92 6.24 9.90
CA ASN A 40 -13.61 4.84 9.64
C ASN A 40 -12.15 4.52 9.94
N THR A 41 -11.87 4.22 11.22
CA THR A 41 -10.51 3.85 11.62
C THR A 41 -10.09 2.50 11.05
N SER A 42 -11.05 1.60 10.80
CA SER A 42 -10.74 0.31 10.18
C SER A 42 -10.16 0.50 8.79
N ARG A 43 -10.71 1.45 8.04
CA ARG A 43 -10.21 1.75 6.71
C ARG A 43 -8.79 2.29 6.77
N VAL A 44 -8.53 3.17 7.72
CA VAL A 44 -7.19 3.73 7.90
C VAL A 44 -6.18 2.62 8.19
N ARG A 45 -6.55 1.70 9.06
CA ARG A 45 -5.67 0.58 9.41
C ARG A 45 -5.43 -0.33 8.21
N ALA A 46 -6.49 -0.61 7.45
CA ALA A 46 -6.37 -1.48 6.28
C ALA A 46 -5.43 -0.88 5.24
N VAL A 47 -5.57 0.41 4.98
CA VAL A 47 -4.71 1.08 4.01
C VAL A 47 -3.25 1.06 4.48
N ARG A 48 -3.00 1.35 5.75
CA ARG A 48 -1.64 1.32 6.29
C ARG A 48 -1.03 -0.06 6.17
N ARG A 49 -1.82 -1.09 6.45
CA ARG A 49 -1.35 -2.47 6.36
C ARG A 49 -1.01 -2.84 4.92
N ASP A 50 -1.86 -2.45 3.98
CA ASP A 50 -1.62 -2.74 2.57
C ASP A 50 -0.37 -2.03 2.08
N ILE A 51 -0.18 -0.78 2.46
CA ILE A 51 1.04 -0.05 2.10
C ILE A 51 2.27 -0.79 2.61
N ALA A 52 2.23 -1.23 3.86
CA ALA A 52 3.36 -1.95 4.46
C ALA A 52 3.64 -3.24 3.70
N ARG A 53 2.59 -3.97 3.31
CA ARG A 53 2.76 -5.22 2.57
C ARG A 53 3.38 -4.97 1.20
N VAL A 54 2.89 -3.97 0.48
CA VAL A 54 3.43 -3.67 -0.83
C VAL A 54 4.89 -3.25 -0.73
N LYS A 55 5.22 -2.41 0.23
CA LYS A 55 6.60 -1.99 0.44
C LYS A 55 7.51 -3.16 0.77
N THR A 56 7.02 -4.08 1.60
CA THR A 56 7.78 -5.26 1.97
C THR A 56 8.07 -6.13 0.76
N ILE A 57 7.06 -6.36 -0.08
CA ILE A 57 7.25 -7.18 -1.28
C ILE A 57 8.22 -6.52 -2.25
N LEU A 58 8.11 -5.21 -2.42
CA LEU A 58 9.04 -4.48 -3.28
C LEU A 58 10.47 -4.58 -2.75
N ALA A 59 10.63 -4.47 -1.44
CA ALA A 59 11.96 -4.60 -0.83
C ALA A 59 12.51 -6.01 -1.01
N GLU A 60 11.67 -7.02 -0.87
CA GLU A 60 12.10 -8.40 -1.10
C GLU A 60 12.59 -8.59 -2.53
N ARG A 61 11.84 -8.06 -3.49
CA ARG A 61 12.21 -8.19 -4.89
C ARG A 61 13.49 -7.46 -5.21
N ALA A 62 13.68 -6.29 -4.62
CA ALA A 62 14.91 -5.54 -4.81
C ALA A 62 16.11 -6.32 -4.28
N ARG A 63 15.93 -7.02 -3.17
CA ARG A 63 16.99 -7.83 -2.56
C ARG A 63 17.29 -9.07 -3.37
N LEU A 64 16.25 -9.70 -3.93
CA LEU A 64 16.40 -10.93 -4.67
C LEU A 64 16.80 -10.71 -6.12
N ALA A 65 16.58 -9.51 -6.64
CA ALA A 65 16.93 -9.20 -8.03
C ALA A 65 18.42 -9.27 -8.21
N PRO A 66 18.89 -9.90 -9.29
CA PRO A 66 20.31 -9.92 -9.56
C PRO A 66 20.80 -8.51 -9.83
N LYS A 67 21.95 -8.22 -9.29
CA LYS A 67 22.56 -6.93 -9.56
C LYS A 67 23.22 -7.00 -10.92
N GLY A 68 22.73 -6.20 -11.80
CA GLY A 68 23.20 -6.19 -13.18
C GLY A 68 24.58 -5.67 -13.30
#